data_9589237342a582e15c29d8f8e836a988
#
_entry.id   9589237342a582e15c29d8f8e836a988
#
_cell.length_a   1.000
_cell.length_b   1.000
_cell.length_c   1.000
_cell.angle_alpha   90.00
_cell.angle_beta   90.00
_cell.angle_gamma   90.00
#
_symmetry.space_group_name_H-M   'P 1'
#
loop_
_entity.id
_entity.type
_entity.pdbx_description
1 polymer ?
#
loop_
_entity_poly.entity_id
_entity_poly.type
_entity_poly.pdbx_seq_one_letter_code
_entity_poly.pdbx_strand_id
1 'polypeptide(L)'
;ARFKDTLVAHKESLQLPKISPASESYDYEGEIVAVIGETAWQVSEAQALSHVFGYSIMNEGSARGYQKHSVHAGKNFYRSGSWGPWITSVNDAKQIEEMELETWVNDELRQKATGGQMIFSLDKIISYLSHLHPLSAGDIIATGSPEGSGGTFQPPKFLRSGDTVCVKVTSLGTLINKVN
;
A
#
# COMPACT_ATOMS: atom_id res chain seq x y z
N ALA A 1 -9.72 5.26 4.04
CA ALA A 1 -8.95 6.37 3.45
C ALA A 1 -7.75 6.73 4.30
N ARG A 2 -6.69 7.28 3.71
CA ARG A 2 -5.53 7.82 4.41
C ARG A 2 -5.43 9.33 4.21
N PHE A 3 -5.01 10.04 5.24
CA PHE A 3 -4.69 11.45 5.13
C PHE A 3 -3.31 11.63 4.50
N LYS A 4 -3.13 12.69 3.68
CA LYS A 4 -1.86 12.94 2.97
C LYS A 4 -0.63 12.97 3.88
N ASP A 5 -0.76 13.57 5.08
CA ASP A 5 0.35 13.74 6.02
C ASP A 5 0.74 12.43 6.76
N THR A 6 0.03 11.33 6.49
CA THR A 6 0.40 10.00 6.98
C THR A 6 1.38 9.28 6.07
N LEU A 7 1.64 9.83 4.88
CA LEU A 7 2.52 9.24 3.88
C LEU A 7 3.79 10.09 3.72
N VAL A 8 4.91 9.41 3.53
CA VAL A 8 6.21 10.00 3.20
C VAL A 8 6.70 9.51 1.84
N ALA A 9 7.63 10.23 1.24
CA ALA A 9 8.25 9.83 -0.02
C ALA A 9 9.34 8.77 0.16
N HIS A 10 9.80 8.20 -0.95
CA HIS A 10 10.97 7.33 -1.00
C HIS A 10 12.18 7.96 -0.31
N LYS A 11 12.89 7.19 0.52
CA LYS A 11 14.05 7.59 1.34
C LYS A 11 13.75 8.56 2.48
N GLU A 12 12.54 9.06 2.62
CA GLU A 12 12.17 9.78 3.84
C GLU A 12 11.94 8.81 5.00
N SER A 13 12.06 9.32 6.24
CA SER A 13 11.89 8.49 7.43
C SER A 13 10.41 8.30 7.78
N LEU A 14 10.05 7.04 8.02
CA LEU A 14 8.81 6.69 8.70
C LEU A 14 8.92 7.05 10.17
N GLN A 15 7.82 7.51 10.76
CA GLN A 15 7.74 7.83 12.18
C GLN A 15 7.08 6.69 12.94
N LEU A 16 7.84 6.07 13.85
CA LEU A 16 7.25 5.13 14.80
C LEU A 16 6.20 5.85 15.65
N PRO A 17 4.95 5.37 15.74
CA PRO A 17 3.97 5.95 16.65
C PRO A 17 4.50 6.01 18.08
N LYS A 18 4.27 7.13 18.79
CA LYS A 18 4.83 7.35 20.15
C LYS A 18 3.87 6.95 21.28
N ILE A 19 2.71 6.41 20.95
CA ILE A 19 1.68 6.06 21.92
C ILE A 19 1.43 4.54 21.92
N SER A 20 1.37 3.93 23.11
CA SER A 20 0.94 2.53 23.29
C SER A 20 -0.57 2.40 23.02
N PRO A 21 -1.05 1.28 22.42
CA PRO A 21 -0.27 0.15 21.91
C PRO A 21 0.21 0.31 20.45
N ALA A 22 0.12 1.51 19.86
CA ALA A 22 0.52 1.74 18.49
C ALA A 22 2.03 1.54 18.26
N SER A 23 2.86 2.07 19.19
CA SER A 23 4.32 1.93 19.15
C SER A 23 4.82 0.49 19.24
N GLU A 24 4.04 -0.38 19.88
CA GLU A 24 4.39 -1.79 20.12
C GLU A 24 3.88 -2.71 19.02
N SER A 25 3.06 -2.19 18.11
CA SER A 25 2.35 -2.95 17.09
C SER A 25 2.40 -2.30 15.71
N TYR A 26 3.44 -1.49 15.48
CA TYR A 26 3.63 -0.83 14.19
C TYR A 26 4.16 -1.82 13.15
N ASP A 27 3.45 -1.94 12.06
CA ASP A 27 3.61 -2.99 11.06
C ASP A 27 3.75 -2.41 9.65
N TYR A 28 4.27 -3.21 8.74
CA TYR A 28 4.44 -2.93 7.32
C TYR A 28 3.39 -3.68 6.49
N GLU A 29 3.02 -3.10 5.36
CA GLU A 29 2.18 -3.72 4.33
C GLU A 29 2.65 -3.22 2.97
N GLY A 30 3.40 -4.07 2.25
CA GLY A 30 3.78 -3.78 0.87
C GLY A 30 2.59 -3.96 -0.06
N GLU A 31 2.34 -2.95 -0.91
CA GLU A 31 1.20 -2.93 -1.82
C GLU A 31 1.56 -2.33 -3.17
N ILE A 32 0.92 -2.82 -4.22
CA ILE A 32 0.87 -2.12 -5.49
C ILE A 32 -0.20 -1.03 -5.37
N VAL A 33 0.06 0.14 -5.94
CA VAL A 33 -0.90 1.25 -5.95
C VAL A 33 -1.32 1.53 -7.38
N ALA A 34 -2.63 1.57 -7.63
CA ALA A 34 -3.17 2.08 -8.87
C ALA A 34 -3.43 3.58 -8.78
N VAL A 35 -3.06 4.32 -9.80
CA VAL A 35 -3.30 5.76 -9.92
C VAL A 35 -4.39 5.99 -10.96
N ILE A 36 -5.45 6.70 -10.58
CA ILE A 36 -6.55 7.05 -11.47
C ILE A 36 -6.11 8.18 -12.39
N GLY A 37 -6.32 8.03 -13.69
CA GLY A 37 -5.99 9.01 -14.72
C GLY A 37 -7.17 9.82 -15.21
N GLU A 38 -8.35 9.20 -15.25
CA GLU A 38 -9.59 9.83 -15.67
C GLU A 38 -10.69 9.54 -14.66
N THR A 39 -11.60 10.50 -14.48
CA THR A 39 -12.69 10.37 -13.51
C THR A 39 -13.51 9.11 -13.78
N ALA A 40 -13.66 8.27 -12.76
CA ALA A 40 -14.49 7.06 -12.78
C ALA A 40 -15.70 7.25 -11.86
N TRP A 41 -16.90 7.24 -12.42
CA TRP A 41 -18.15 7.33 -11.68
C TRP A 41 -19.15 6.30 -12.18
N GLN A 42 -19.55 5.38 -11.30
CA GLN A 42 -20.49 4.30 -11.60
C GLN A 42 -20.06 3.45 -12.81
N VAL A 43 -18.77 3.18 -12.93
CA VAL A 43 -18.21 2.40 -14.04
C VAL A 43 -18.39 0.91 -13.82
N SER A 44 -18.64 0.18 -14.91
CA SER A 44 -18.65 -1.30 -14.87
C SER A 44 -17.24 -1.87 -14.71
N GLU A 45 -17.13 -3.13 -14.26
CA GLU A 45 -15.84 -3.84 -14.21
C GLU A 45 -15.15 -3.83 -15.59
N ALA A 46 -15.89 -4.02 -16.67
CA ALA A 46 -15.35 -4.02 -18.03
C ALA A 46 -14.73 -2.67 -18.47
N GLN A 47 -15.16 -1.55 -17.86
CA GLN A 47 -14.66 -0.21 -18.14
C GLN A 47 -13.62 0.27 -17.15
N ALA A 48 -13.57 -0.34 -15.97
CA ALA A 48 -12.80 0.17 -14.83
C ALA A 48 -11.32 0.39 -15.12
N LEU A 49 -10.67 -0.55 -15.79
CA LEU A 49 -9.23 -0.49 -16.05
C LEU A 49 -8.82 0.62 -17.04
N SER A 50 -9.74 1.10 -17.89
CA SER A 50 -9.44 2.23 -18.78
C SER A 50 -9.22 3.54 -18.04
N HIS A 51 -9.64 3.64 -16.77
CA HIS A 51 -9.44 4.81 -15.92
C HIS A 51 -8.09 4.83 -15.19
N VAL A 52 -7.27 3.76 -15.32
CA VAL A 52 -5.96 3.68 -14.67
C VAL A 52 -4.89 4.36 -15.52
N PHE A 53 -4.20 5.34 -14.94
CA PHE A 53 -3.05 6.00 -15.55
C PHE A 53 -1.78 5.17 -15.43
N GLY A 54 -1.58 4.51 -14.29
CA GLY A 54 -0.36 3.78 -14.00
C GLY A 54 -0.31 3.24 -12.58
N TYR A 55 0.89 2.79 -12.21
CA TYR A 55 1.14 2.13 -10.93
C TYR A 55 2.29 2.75 -10.17
N SER A 56 2.28 2.58 -8.85
CA SER A 56 3.33 2.92 -7.92
C SER A 56 3.40 1.87 -6.81
N ILE A 57 4.24 2.11 -5.81
CA ILE A 57 4.45 1.20 -4.68
C ILE A 57 4.04 1.93 -3.38
N MET A 58 3.44 1.21 -2.44
CA MET A 58 3.14 1.70 -1.10
C MET A 58 3.67 0.73 -0.04
N ASN A 59 4.16 1.29 1.06
CA ASN A 59 4.17 0.63 2.35
C ASN A 59 3.05 1.23 3.20
N GLU A 60 1.94 0.50 3.33
CA GLU A 60 0.80 0.94 4.10
C GLU A 60 1.00 0.68 5.59
N GLY A 61 1.90 1.46 6.22
CA GLY A 61 2.22 1.31 7.63
C GLY A 61 1.00 1.31 8.54
N SER A 62 0.95 0.35 9.46
CA SER A 62 -0.24 -0.02 10.21
C SER A 62 0.06 -0.20 11.70
N ALA A 63 -0.59 0.56 12.57
CA ALA A 63 -0.55 0.36 14.01
C ALA A 63 -1.66 -0.62 14.44
N ARG A 64 -1.33 -1.92 14.51
CA ARG A 64 -2.31 -3.02 14.71
C ARG A 64 -3.13 -2.85 15.98
N GLY A 65 -2.52 -2.39 17.06
CA GLY A 65 -3.21 -2.14 18.33
C GLY A 65 -4.34 -1.12 18.21
N TYR A 66 -4.21 -0.13 17.30
CA TYR A 66 -5.23 0.89 17.03
C TYR A 66 -6.28 0.46 16.01
N GLN A 67 -6.02 -0.57 15.23
CA GLN A 67 -7.03 -1.14 14.33
C GLN A 67 -8.22 -1.73 15.08
N LYS A 68 -8.07 -2.01 16.37
CA LYS A 68 -9.19 -2.39 17.26
C LYS A 68 -10.22 -1.28 17.44
N HIS A 69 -9.82 0.00 17.32
CA HIS A 69 -10.74 1.13 17.35
C HIS A 69 -11.47 1.28 16.00
N SER A 70 -10.70 1.24 14.93
CA SER A 70 -11.13 1.12 13.53
C SER A 70 -9.90 0.84 12.68
N VAL A 71 -10.07 0.18 11.54
CA VAL A 71 -8.97 -0.02 10.57
C VAL A 71 -8.37 1.34 10.19
N HIS A 72 -9.23 2.33 9.96
CA HIS A 72 -8.84 3.69 9.62
C HIS A 72 -7.94 4.35 10.70
N ALA A 73 -8.25 4.20 11.99
CA ALA A 73 -7.43 4.76 13.06
C ALA A 73 -6.01 4.17 13.06
N GLY A 74 -5.87 2.87 12.85
CA GLY A 74 -4.56 2.20 12.78
C GLY A 74 -3.71 2.59 11.56
N LYS A 75 -4.32 3.12 10.51
CA LYS A 75 -3.67 3.49 9.24
C LYS A 75 -3.29 4.97 9.13
N ASN A 76 -3.67 5.82 10.10
CA ASN A 76 -3.56 7.28 9.97
C ASN A 76 -2.70 7.97 11.02
N PHE A 77 -1.64 7.32 11.48
CA PHE A 77 -0.59 7.99 12.25
C PHE A 77 0.27 8.87 11.31
N TYR A 78 0.73 10.00 11.84
CA TYR A 78 1.57 10.94 11.12
C TYR A 78 2.83 10.25 10.58
N ARG A 79 3.11 10.38 9.26
CA ARG A 79 4.27 9.82 8.57
C ARG A 79 4.47 8.31 8.79
N SER A 80 3.39 7.56 8.95
CA SER A 80 3.43 6.12 9.26
C SER A 80 3.39 5.21 8.02
N GLY A 81 3.18 5.73 6.84
CA GLY A 81 3.24 5.01 5.59
C GLY A 81 4.12 5.73 4.57
N SER A 82 4.36 5.10 3.45
CA SER A 82 5.12 5.70 2.35
C SER A 82 4.60 5.25 1.00
N TRP A 83 4.80 6.07 -0.05
CA TRP A 83 4.51 5.68 -1.42
C TRP A 83 5.47 6.31 -2.41
N GLY A 84 5.61 5.71 -3.60
CA GLY A 84 6.57 6.07 -4.61
C GLY A 84 7.37 4.85 -5.07
N PRO A 85 8.61 5.02 -5.58
CA PRO A 85 9.38 6.26 -5.71
C PRO A 85 8.87 7.20 -6.81
N TRP A 86 8.14 6.67 -7.79
CA TRP A 86 7.53 7.39 -8.92
C TRP A 86 6.24 6.70 -9.33
N ILE A 87 5.52 7.28 -10.28
CA ILE A 87 4.39 6.67 -10.97
C ILE A 87 4.90 6.17 -12.33
N THR A 88 4.68 4.90 -12.63
CA THR A 88 4.95 4.30 -13.94
C THR A 88 3.65 4.24 -14.72
N SER A 89 3.54 5.01 -15.80
CA SER A 89 2.39 4.95 -16.69
C SER A 89 2.33 3.60 -17.42
N VAL A 90 1.13 3.13 -17.70
CA VAL A 90 0.92 1.85 -18.39
C VAL A 90 -0.02 2.02 -19.59
N ASN A 91 0.21 1.22 -20.64
CA ASN A 91 -0.67 1.15 -21.80
C ASN A 91 -1.80 0.13 -21.58
N ASP A 92 -1.55 -0.88 -20.74
CA ASP A 92 -2.51 -1.92 -20.37
C ASP A 92 -2.50 -2.11 -18.85
N ALA A 93 -3.57 -1.73 -18.20
CA ALA A 93 -3.69 -1.83 -16.75
C ALA A 93 -3.72 -3.28 -16.23
N LYS A 94 -3.97 -4.28 -17.09
CA LYS A 94 -3.87 -5.69 -16.70
C LYS A 94 -2.46 -6.14 -16.37
N GLN A 95 -1.43 -5.37 -16.75
CA GLN A 95 -0.03 -5.68 -16.40
C GLN A 95 0.17 -5.85 -14.89
N ILE A 96 -0.72 -5.31 -14.04
CA ILE A 96 -0.67 -5.52 -12.60
C ILE A 96 -0.66 -7.01 -12.22
N GLU A 97 -1.36 -7.86 -12.97
CA GLU A 97 -1.47 -9.29 -12.67
C GLU A 97 -0.11 -10.03 -12.73
N GLU A 98 0.81 -9.53 -13.53
CA GLU A 98 2.16 -10.11 -13.72
C GLU A 98 3.21 -9.47 -12.79
N MET A 99 2.88 -8.37 -12.14
CA MET A 99 3.81 -7.67 -11.25
C MET A 99 4.07 -8.51 -9.99
N GLU A 100 5.33 -8.85 -9.74
CA GLU A 100 5.76 -9.49 -8.50
C GLU A 100 6.12 -8.43 -7.48
N LEU A 101 5.55 -8.55 -6.27
CA LEU A 101 5.83 -7.73 -5.11
C LEU A 101 6.64 -8.53 -4.09
N GLU A 102 7.69 -7.91 -3.57
CA GLU A 102 8.47 -8.40 -2.42
C GLU A 102 8.58 -7.30 -1.37
N THR A 103 8.33 -7.64 -0.10
CA THR A 103 8.60 -6.76 1.04
C THR A 103 9.70 -7.34 1.90
N TRP A 104 10.72 -6.55 2.16
CA TRP A 104 11.87 -6.89 2.99
C TRP A 104 11.88 -5.97 4.20
N VAL A 105 12.18 -6.53 5.37
CA VAL A 105 12.51 -5.76 6.57
C VAL A 105 13.95 -6.09 6.94
N ASN A 106 14.81 -5.08 6.87
CA ASN A 106 16.27 -5.27 6.89
C ASN A 106 16.66 -6.27 5.77
N ASP A 107 17.28 -7.39 6.10
CA ASP A 107 17.70 -8.42 5.14
C ASP A 107 16.74 -9.63 5.06
N GLU A 108 15.57 -9.56 5.72
CA GLU A 108 14.61 -10.65 5.76
C GLU A 108 13.43 -10.41 4.81
N LEU A 109 13.25 -11.33 3.84
CA LEU A 109 12.04 -11.35 3.00
C LEU A 109 10.83 -11.71 3.85
N ARG A 110 9.83 -10.85 3.86
CA ARG A 110 8.61 -10.97 4.67
C ARG A 110 7.36 -11.27 3.85
N GLN A 111 7.22 -10.63 2.70
CA GLN A 111 6.04 -10.77 1.85
C GLN A 111 6.49 -11.01 0.41
N LYS A 112 5.80 -11.91 -0.28
CA LYS A 112 6.00 -12.15 -1.72
C LYS A 112 4.70 -12.62 -2.35
N ALA A 113 4.27 -11.93 -3.42
CA ALA A 113 3.09 -12.29 -4.20
C ALA A 113 3.13 -11.64 -5.58
N THR A 114 2.23 -12.05 -6.46
CA THR A 114 1.94 -11.35 -7.72
C THR A 114 0.60 -10.62 -7.63
N GLY A 115 0.42 -9.58 -8.44
CA GLY A 115 -0.86 -8.86 -8.49
C GLY A 115 -2.04 -9.74 -8.91
N GLY A 116 -1.79 -10.80 -9.69
CA GLY A 116 -2.81 -11.78 -10.06
C GLY A 116 -3.34 -12.64 -8.90
N GLN A 117 -2.70 -12.59 -7.72
CA GLN A 117 -3.15 -13.28 -6.52
C GLN A 117 -4.10 -12.45 -5.65
N MET A 118 -4.46 -11.24 -6.07
CA MET A 118 -5.45 -10.42 -5.35
C MET A 118 -6.78 -11.16 -5.23
N ILE A 119 -7.41 -11.09 -4.05
CA ILE A 119 -8.75 -11.68 -3.80
C ILE A 119 -9.80 -11.00 -4.68
N PHE A 120 -9.73 -9.68 -4.77
CA PHE A 120 -10.53 -8.87 -5.69
C PHE A 120 -9.60 -8.26 -6.72
N SER A 121 -9.88 -8.50 -8.00
CA SER A 121 -9.14 -7.90 -9.10
C SER A 121 -9.33 -6.38 -9.14
N LEU A 122 -8.39 -5.66 -9.74
CA LEU A 122 -8.39 -4.19 -9.74
C LEU A 122 -9.63 -3.59 -10.40
N ASP A 123 -10.15 -4.22 -11.45
CA ASP A 123 -11.39 -3.80 -12.13
C ASP A 123 -12.60 -3.84 -11.17
N LYS A 124 -12.72 -4.90 -10.36
CA LYS A 124 -13.75 -5.01 -9.31
C LYS A 124 -13.60 -3.94 -8.25
N ILE A 125 -12.36 -3.68 -7.80
CA ILE A 125 -12.08 -2.65 -6.80
C ILE A 125 -12.50 -1.28 -7.32
N ILE A 126 -12.08 -0.90 -8.53
CA ILE A 126 -12.40 0.39 -9.13
C ILE A 126 -13.91 0.51 -9.36
N SER A 127 -14.55 -0.51 -9.95
CA SER A 127 -16.00 -0.50 -10.16
C SER A 127 -16.73 -0.29 -8.83
N TYR A 128 -16.41 -1.08 -7.80
CA TYR A 128 -17.03 -0.96 -6.48
C TYR A 128 -16.86 0.43 -5.88
N LEU A 129 -15.63 0.96 -5.84
CA LEU A 129 -15.36 2.27 -5.27
C LEU A 129 -16.05 3.39 -6.03
N SER A 130 -16.10 3.31 -7.37
CA SER A 130 -16.76 4.30 -8.21
C SER A 130 -18.27 4.41 -8.01
N HIS A 131 -18.92 3.35 -7.48
CA HIS A 131 -20.32 3.38 -7.08
C HIS A 131 -20.55 4.04 -5.71
N LEU A 132 -19.52 4.09 -4.86
CA LEU A 132 -19.61 4.78 -3.57
C LEU A 132 -19.43 6.29 -3.71
N HIS A 133 -18.45 6.69 -4.52
CA HIS A 133 -18.17 8.10 -4.80
C HIS A 133 -17.29 8.22 -6.06
N PRO A 134 -17.34 9.37 -6.78
CA PRO A 134 -16.49 9.58 -7.94
C PRO A 134 -15.01 9.47 -7.57
N LEU A 135 -14.27 8.64 -8.31
CA LEU A 135 -12.82 8.63 -8.27
C LEU A 135 -12.30 9.71 -9.22
N SER A 136 -11.46 10.59 -8.75
CA SER A 136 -10.90 11.69 -9.53
C SER A 136 -9.51 11.34 -10.09
N ALA A 137 -9.12 11.99 -11.18
CA ALA A 137 -7.75 11.91 -11.66
C ALA A 137 -6.76 12.32 -10.56
N GLY A 138 -5.75 11.48 -10.31
CA GLY A 138 -4.79 11.63 -9.22
C GLY A 138 -5.16 10.89 -7.93
N ASP A 139 -6.35 10.34 -7.80
CA ASP A 139 -6.66 9.44 -6.69
C ASP A 139 -5.80 8.19 -6.78
N ILE A 140 -5.38 7.68 -5.63
CA ILE A 140 -4.59 6.47 -5.51
C ILE A 140 -5.37 5.38 -4.77
N ILE A 141 -5.28 4.16 -5.27
CA ILE A 141 -5.92 2.98 -4.69
C ILE A 141 -4.82 2.01 -4.26
N ALA A 142 -4.66 1.82 -2.96
CA ALA A 142 -3.86 0.75 -2.40
C ALA A 142 -4.62 -0.57 -2.55
N THR A 143 -4.00 -1.57 -3.20
CA THR A 143 -4.71 -2.75 -3.68
C THR A 143 -4.81 -3.88 -2.68
N GLY A 144 -4.19 -3.71 -1.53
CA GLY A 144 -4.12 -4.74 -0.49
C GLY A 144 -2.75 -5.40 -0.43
N SER A 145 -2.42 -5.87 0.75
CA SER A 145 -1.14 -6.46 1.09
C SER A 145 -1.22 -7.99 1.09
N PRO A 146 -0.20 -8.71 0.58
CA PRO A 146 -0.13 -10.16 0.72
C PRO A 146 0.14 -10.59 2.16
N GLU A 147 0.07 -11.88 2.42
CA GLU A 147 0.46 -12.47 3.70
C GLU A 147 1.92 -12.15 4.05
N GLY A 148 2.30 -12.30 5.33
CA GLY A 148 3.64 -12.07 5.83
C GLY A 148 3.86 -10.69 6.46
N SER A 149 2.79 -9.93 6.77
CA SER A 149 2.90 -8.77 7.65
C SER A 149 3.38 -9.18 9.05
N GLY A 150 4.04 -8.27 9.76
CA GLY A 150 4.67 -8.57 11.05
C GLY A 150 3.71 -9.14 12.09
N GLY A 151 2.45 -8.72 12.07
CA GLY A 151 1.42 -9.22 12.98
C GLY A 151 1.00 -10.67 12.75
N THR A 152 1.34 -11.28 11.61
CA THR A 152 0.99 -12.68 11.29
C THR A 152 1.99 -13.70 11.81
N PHE A 153 3.17 -13.26 12.23
CA PHE A 153 4.20 -14.14 12.79
C PHE A 153 3.91 -14.55 14.24
N GLN A 154 4.49 -15.65 14.68
CA GLN A 154 4.42 -16.15 16.06
C GLN A 154 5.85 -16.39 16.59
N PRO A 155 6.38 -15.53 17.47
CA PRO A 155 5.82 -14.25 17.95
C PRO A 155 5.77 -13.17 16.85
N PRO A 156 4.94 -12.11 17.02
CA PRO A 156 4.86 -11.02 16.05
C PRO A 156 6.19 -10.31 15.81
N LYS A 157 6.44 -9.91 14.55
CA LYS A 157 7.67 -9.23 14.11
C LYS A 157 7.37 -7.80 13.68
N PHE A 158 6.93 -6.96 14.61
CA PHE A 158 6.64 -5.55 14.35
C PHE A 158 7.89 -4.71 14.11
N LEU A 159 7.71 -3.60 13.41
CA LEU A 159 8.77 -2.64 13.12
C LEU A 159 9.24 -1.91 14.38
N ARG A 160 10.53 -1.59 14.41
CA ARG A 160 11.19 -0.85 15.48
C ARG A 160 12.03 0.28 14.91
N SER A 161 12.35 1.27 15.74
CA SER A 161 13.29 2.32 15.35
C SER A 161 14.63 1.71 14.90
N GLY A 162 15.13 2.17 13.76
CA GLY A 162 16.33 1.67 13.11
C GLY A 162 16.07 0.68 11.98
N ASP A 163 14.89 0.04 11.92
CA ASP A 163 14.55 -0.88 10.84
C ASP A 163 14.44 -0.15 9.49
N THR A 164 14.74 -0.89 8.43
CA THR A 164 14.55 -0.47 7.05
C THR A 164 13.50 -1.33 6.39
N VAL A 165 12.48 -0.71 5.83
CA VAL A 165 11.45 -1.37 5.02
C VAL A 165 11.75 -1.11 3.56
N CYS A 166 11.79 -2.18 2.77
CA CYS A 166 12.03 -2.15 1.33
C CYS A 166 10.90 -2.91 0.63
N VAL A 167 10.11 -2.22 -0.17
CA VAL A 167 9.08 -2.83 -1.03
C VAL A 167 9.54 -2.73 -2.47
N LYS A 168 9.71 -3.86 -3.11
CA LYS A 168 10.13 -3.98 -4.50
C LYS A 168 8.98 -4.53 -5.34
N VAL A 169 8.71 -3.91 -6.47
CA VAL A 169 7.73 -4.41 -7.45
C VAL A 169 8.35 -4.44 -8.83
N THR A 170 8.17 -5.56 -9.53
CA THR A 170 8.64 -5.71 -10.91
C THR A 170 8.13 -4.55 -11.77
N SER A 171 9.01 -3.97 -12.59
CA SER A 171 8.75 -2.84 -13.49
C SER A 171 8.40 -1.50 -12.82
N LEU A 172 8.19 -1.46 -11.49
CA LEU A 172 7.92 -0.21 -10.77
C LEU A 172 9.11 0.30 -9.97
N GLY A 173 10.08 -0.57 -9.68
CA GLY A 173 11.28 -0.21 -8.91
C GLY A 173 11.20 -0.60 -7.44
N THR A 174 11.74 0.26 -6.57
CA THR A 174 11.91 -0.07 -5.14
C THR A 174 11.62 1.15 -4.28
N LEU A 175 10.72 0.98 -3.33
CA LEU A 175 10.40 1.96 -2.27
C LEU A 175 11.16 1.57 -1.00
N ILE A 176 12.02 2.45 -0.51
CA ILE A 176 12.84 2.20 0.69
C ILE A 176 12.64 3.33 1.68
N ASN A 177 12.39 2.97 2.94
CA ASN A 177 12.26 3.92 4.03
C ASN A 177 12.86 3.34 5.32
N LYS A 178 13.46 4.20 6.14
CA LYS A 178 13.96 3.88 7.47
C LYS A 178 12.95 4.30 8.52
N VAL A 179 12.78 3.49 9.56
CA VAL A 179 11.93 3.79 10.72
C VAL A 179 12.73 4.57 11.77
N ASN A 180 12.20 5.70 12.22
CA ASN A 180 12.79 6.56 13.27
C ASN A 180 11.92 6.55 14.53
#